data_0c62eb77a455ce86a63e22fea660ea75
#
_entry.id   0c62eb77a455ce86a63e22fea660ea75
#
_cell.length_a   1.000
_cell.length_b   1.000
_cell.length_c   1.000
_cell.angle_alpha   90.00
_cell.angle_beta   90.00
_cell.angle_gamma   90.00
#
_symmetry.space_group_name_H-M   'P 1'
#
loop_
_entity.id
_entity.type
_entity.pdbx_description
1 polymer ?
#
loop_
_entity_poly.entity_id
_entity_poly.type
_entity_poly.pdbx_seq_one_letter_code
_entity_poly.pdbx_strand_id
1 'polypeptide(L)'
;MSDTLASNLARAQQYLERFKNNTTGHYIKGEFTLGTGGREYDNLTPTDNTAIGKVMAGSTQDVDAACEAAQEAFEGWANTPGSERKRLLNKFADRVVERADEIALVESMDCGQAVRYMKKAAERGAANFRFFADKAPEAQDGQSTQQPEHTNFTVRKAIG
;
A
#
# COMPACT_ATOMS: atom_id res chain seq x y z
N MET A 1 9.34 27.18 7.27
CA MET A 1 8.10 27.80 7.84
C MET A 1 7.45 26.79 8.76
N SER A 2 7.14 27.17 10.00
CA SER A 2 6.39 26.26 10.87
C SER A 2 4.96 26.14 10.33
N ASP A 3 4.55 24.93 9.98
CA ASP A 3 3.18 24.65 9.60
C ASP A 3 2.27 24.91 10.80
N THR A 4 1.42 25.93 10.72
CA THR A 4 0.43 26.22 11.76
C THR A 4 -0.68 25.18 11.70
N LEU A 5 -1.40 24.97 12.81
CA LEU A 5 -2.58 24.09 12.86
C LEU A 5 -3.59 24.47 11.77
N ALA A 6 -3.87 25.76 11.58
CA ALA A 6 -4.80 26.25 10.57
C ALA A 6 -4.36 25.87 9.13
N SER A 7 -3.07 26.01 8.82
CA SER A 7 -2.52 25.60 7.52
C SER A 7 -2.64 24.09 7.28
N ASN A 8 -2.33 23.27 8.30
CA ASN A 8 -2.46 21.82 8.19
C ASN A 8 -3.92 21.40 8.01
N LEU A 9 -4.86 22.00 8.73
CA LEU A 9 -6.29 21.71 8.61
C LEU A 9 -6.81 22.08 7.22
N ALA A 10 -6.45 23.26 6.69
CA ALA A 10 -6.87 23.66 5.34
C ALA A 10 -6.37 22.68 4.26
N ARG A 11 -5.11 22.25 4.33
CA ARG A 11 -4.57 21.25 3.39
C ARG A 11 -5.22 19.88 3.57
N ALA A 12 -5.42 19.43 4.81
CA ALA A 12 -6.12 18.18 5.09
C ALA A 12 -7.54 18.19 4.49
N GLN A 13 -8.30 19.27 4.67
CA GLN A 13 -9.62 19.42 4.07
C GLN A 13 -9.57 19.32 2.55
N GLN A 14 -8.61 19.96 1.90
CA GLN A 14 -8.42 19.86 0.45
C GLN A 14 -8.17 18.42 -0.01
N TYR A 15 -7.33 17.67 0.71
CA TYR A 15 -7.08 16.26 0.38
C TYR A 15 -8.27 15.34 0.66
N LEU A 16 -9.08 15.67 1.67
CA LEU A 16 -10.26 14.90 2.05
C LEU A 16 -11.47 15.11 1.12
N GLU A 17 -11.50 16.19 0.32
CA GLU A 17 -12.62 16.48 -0.62
C GLU A 17 -12.95 15.28 -1.52
N ARG A 18 -11.94 14.55 -2.01
CA ARG A 18 -12.17 13.39 -2.87
C ARG A 18 -12.89 12.24 -2.16
N PHE A 19 -12.69 12.09 -0.84
CA PHE A 19 -13.34 11.05 -0.03
C PHE A 19 -14.74 11.47 0.42
N LYS A 20 -14.99 12.77 0.61
CA LYS A 20 -16.31 13.31 0.95
C LYS A 20 -17.27 13.22 -0.22
N ASN A 21 -16.76 13.43 -1.43
CA ASN A 21 -17.57 13.48 -2.65
C ASN A 21 -17.75 12.09 -3.31
N ASN A 22 -16.97 11.09 -2.89
CA ASN A 22 -17.02 9.74 -3.45
C ASN A 22 -16.93 8.70 -2.35
N THR A 23 -17.75 7.66 -2.43
CA THR A 23 -17.62 6.49 -1.57
C THR A 23 -16.35 5.73 -1.92
N THR A 24 -15.49 5.49 -0.93
CA THR A 24 -14.30 4.66 -1.11
C THR A 24 -14.71 3.19 -1.19
N GLY A 25 -14.49 2.59 -2.32
CA GLY A 25 -14.74 1.17 -2.57
C GLY A 25 -13.48 0.32 -2.48
N HIS A 26 -13.47 -0.77 -3.24
CA HIS A 26 -12.38 -1.72 -3.33
C HIS A 26 -11.51 -1.42 -4.54
N TYR A 27 -10.24 -1.81 -4.47
CA TYR A 27 -9.34 -1.79 -5.62
C TYR A 27 -8.97 -3.23 -5.98
N ILE A 28 -9.61 -3.78 -7.02
CA ILE A 28 -9.50 -5.18 -7.41
C ILE A 28 -9.12 -5.24 -8.90
N LYS A 29 -8.14 -6.06 -9.24
CA LYS A 29 -7.68 -6.28 -10.63
C LYS A 29 -7.30 -4.98 -11.37
N GLY A 30 -6.77 -3.99 -10.64
CA GLY A 30 -6.36 -2.71 -11.22
C GLY A 30 -7.46 -1.67 -11.37
N GLU A 31 -8.67 -1.93 -10.90
CA GLU A 31 -9.83 -1.06 -11.03
C GLU A 31 -10.49 -0.75 -9.68
N PHE A 32 -11.11 0.43 -9.58
CA PHE A 32 -11.95 0.79 -8.44
C PHE A 32 -13.38 0.30 -8.66
N THR A 33 -13.94 -0.37 -7.65
CA THR A 33 -15.32 -0.86 -7.66
C THR A 33 -15.97 -0.62 -6.30
N LEU A 34 -17.29 -0.40 -6.29
CA LEU A 34 -18.07 -0.36 -5.05
C LEU A 34 -18.42 -1.76 -4.52
N GLY A 35 -18.04 -2.82 -5.25
CA GLY A 35 -18.36 -4.20 -4.89
C GLY A 35 -19.79 -4.61 -5.23
N THR A 36 -20.18 -5.81 -4.77
CA THR A 36 -21.42 -6.49 -5.20
C THR A 36 -22.51 -6.55 -4.15
N GLY A 37 -22.28 -6.11 -2.92
CA GLY A 37 -23.31 -6.26 -1.89
C GLY A 37 -22.95 -5.76 -0.51
N GLY A 38 -21.89 -4.96 -0.43
CA GLY A 38 -21.48 -4.37 0.82
C GLY A 38 -22.40 -3.26 1.30
N ARG A 39 -22.33 -2.98 2.60
CA ARG A 39 -23.01 -1.84 3.22
C ARG A 39 -22.08 -0.63 3.24
N GLU A 40 -22.58 0.53 2.83
CA GLU A 40 -21.90 1.81 3.02
C GLU A 40 -21.93 2.25 4.49
N TYR A 41 -20.85 2.79 5.00
CA TYR A 41 -20.76 3.39 6.33
C TYR A 41 -19.88 4.64 6.31
N ASP A 42 -20.12 5.53 7.26
CA ASP A 42 -19.31 6.75 7.42
C ASP A 42 -17.95 6.41 8.03
N ASN A 43 -16.89 6.97 7.45
CA ASN A 43 -15.56 7.00 8.05
C ASN A 43 -15.45 8.26 8.91
N LEU A 44 -15.28 8.08 10.22
CA LEU A 44 -15.26 9.16 11.20
C LEU A 44 -13.84 9.42 11.67
N THR A 45 -13.41 10.69 11.69
CA THR A 45 -12.14 11.02 12.33
C THR A 45 -12.25 10.87 13.85
N PRO A 46 -11.29 10.21 14.52
CA PRO A 46 -11.31 10.05 15.97
C PRO A 46 -11.07 11.35 16.76
N THR A 47 -10.73 12.45 16.07
CA THR A 47 -10.46 13.74 16.71
C THR A 47 -11.73 14.37 17.28
N ASP A 48 -12.84 14.30 16.52
CA ASP A 48 -14.11 14.95 16.89
C ASP A 48 -15.35 14.14 16.41
N ASN A 49 -15.15 12.95 15.88
CA ASN A 49 -16.17 12.07 15.32
C ASN A 49 -16.93 12.66 14.12
N THR A 50 -16.37 13.65 13.42
CA THR A 50 -16.96 14.13 12.18
C THR A 50 -16.65 13.17 11.04
N ALA A 51 -17.56 13.05 10.05
CA ALA A 51 -17.36 12.22 8.88
C ALA A 51 -16.32 12.84 7.94
N ILE A 52 -15.30 12.06 7.57
CA ILE A 52 -14.26 12.43 6.62
C ILE A 52 -14.45 11.78 5.25
N GLY A 53 -15.40 10.88 5.12
CA GLY A 53 -15.74 10.18 3.89
C GLY A 53 -16.70 9.03 4.15
N LYS A 54 -16.98 8.29 3.09
CA LYS A 54 -17.78 7.07 3.13
C LYS A 54 -16.99 5.90 2.57
N VAL A 55 -17.21 4.73 3.12
CA VAL A 55 -16.50 3.50 2.77
C VAL A 55 -17.50 2.38 2.53
N MET A 56 -17.26 1.57 1.51
CA MET A 56 -18.02 0.37 1.24
C MET A 56 -17.42 -0.83 1.99
N ALA A 57 -18.24 -1.52 2.78
CA ALA A 57 -17.85 -2.80 3.37
C ALA A 57 -17.78 -3.88 2.28
N GLY A 58 -16.73 -4.71 2.29
CA GLY A 58 -16.60 -5.84 1.37
C GLY A 58 -17.59 -6.97 1.73
N SER A 59 -18.18 -7.56 0.72
CA SER A 59 -18.94 -8.81 0.82
C SER A 59 -17.99 -10.03 0.66
N THR A 60 -18.48 -11.23 0.95
CA THR A 60 -17.73 -12.47 0.66
C THR A 60 -17.36 -12.57 -0.81
N GLN A 61 -18.25 -12.17 -1.72
CA GLN A 61 -17.99 -12.16 -3.16
C GLN A 61 -16.88 -11.18 -3.56
N ASP A 62 -16.78 -10.01 -2.90
CA ASP A 62 -15.72 -9.05 -3.16
C ASP A 62 -14.36 -9.60 -2.69
N VAL A 63 -14.34 -10.33 -1.56
CA VAL A 63 -13.12 -11.01 -1.07
C VAL A 63 -12.71 -12.12 -2.03
N ASP A 64 -13.66 -12.96 -2.48
CA ASP A 64 -13.39 -14.01 -3.46
C ASP A 64 -12.82 -13.44 -4.76
N ALA A 65 -13.45 -12.39 -5.30
CA ALA A 65 -12.96 -11.70 -6.50
C ALA A 65 -11.55 -11.09 -6.32
N ALA A 66 -11.22 -10.56 -5.14
CA ALA A 66 -9.89 -10.07 -4.84
C ALA A 66 -8.85 -11.20 -4.77
N CYS A 67 -9.21 -12.35 -4.18
CA CYS A 67 -8.37 -13.54 -4.12
C CYS A 67 -8.13 -14.13 -5.51
N GLU A 68 -9.17 -14.24 -6.34
CA GLU A 68 -9.06 -14.70 -7.73
C GLU A 68 -8.15 -13.78 -8.55
N ALA A 69 -8.32 -12.46 -8.45
CA ALA A 69 -7.48 -11.50 -9.14
C ALA A 69 -6.00 -11.60 -8.71
N ALA A 70 -5.74 -11.82 -7.43
CA ALA A 70 -4.39 -12.03 -6.90
C ALA A 70 -3.78 -13.35 -7.44
N GLN A 71 -4.57 -14.43 -7.47
CA GLN A 71 -4.14 -15.72 -8.01
C GLN A 71 -3.82 -15.65 -9.51
N GLU A 72 -4.65 -14.95 -10.29
CA GLU A 72 -4.39 -14.72 -11.73
C GLU A 72 -3.08 -13.94 -11.96
N ALA A 73 -2.78 -12.97 -11.12
CA ALA A 73 -1.57 -12.14 -11.23
C ALA A 73 -0.30 -12.85 -10.75
N PHE A 74 -0.42 -13.91 -9.95
CA PHE A 74 0.69 -14.57 -9.25
C PHE A 74 1.80 -15.03 -10.18
N GLU A 75 1.47 -15.80 -11.23
CA GLU A 75 2.46 -16.39 -12.15
C GLU A 75 3.27 -15.30 -12.87
N GLY A 76 2.60 -14.27 -13.37
CA GLY A 76 3.26 -13.15 -14.05
C GLY A 76 4.23 -12.41 -13.13
N TRP A 77 3.81 -12.13 -11.89
CA TRP A 77 4.64 -11.45 -10.92
C TRP A 77 5.79 -12.32 -10.42
N ALA A 78 5.55 -13.60 -10.14
CA ALA A 78 6.56 -14.56 -9.70
C ALA A 78 7.69 -14.73 -10.72
N ASN A 79 7.36 -14.69 -12.03
CA ASN A 79 8.31 -14.81 -13.13
C ASN A 79 8.92 -13.46 -13.58
N THR A 80 8.50 -12.34 -13.00
CA THR A 80 9.08 -11.03 -13.29
C THR A 80 10.55 -11.00 -12.84
N PRO A 81 11.50 -10.58 -13.71
CA PRO A 81 12.91 -10.50 -13.34
C PRO A 81 13.12 -9.61 -12.09
N GLY A 82 14.04 -10.01 -11.20
CA GLY A 82 14.32 -9.27 -9.96
C GLY A 82 14.73 -7.81 -10.20
N SER A 83 15.46 -7.53 -11.28
CA SER A 83 15.80 -6.16 -11.69
C SER A 83 14.57 -5.32 -12.06
N GLU A 84 13.57 -5.93 -12.70
CA GLU A 84 12.32 -5.24 -13.05
C GLU A 84 11.45 -5.03 -11.80
N ARG A 85 11.36 -6.01 -10.90
CA ARG A 85 10.71 -5.82 -9.60
C ARG A 85 11.36 -4.69 -8.82
N LYS A 86 12.71 -4.63 -8.79
CA LYS A 86 13.45 -3.51 -8.17
C LYS A 86 13.04 -2.17 -8.77
N ARG A 87 13.00 -2.07 -10.09
CA ARG A 87 12.61 -0.84 -10.80
C ARG A 87 11.20 -0.39 -10.43
N LEU A 88 10.24 -1.32 -10.41
CA LEU A 88 8.84 -1.04 -10.09
C LEU A 88 8.66 -0.62 -8.63
N LEU A 89 9.29 -1.31 -7.67
CA LEU A 89 9.22 -0.97 -6.25
C LEU A 89 9.87 0.40 -5.96
N ASN A 90 10.97 0.74 -6.62
CA ASN A 90 11.57 2.07 -6.49
C ASN A 90 10.64 3.16 -7.05
N LYS A 91 10.03 2.94 -8.22
CA LYS A 91 9.03 3.86 -8.78
C LYS A 91 7.84 4.06 -7.83
N PHE A 92 7.38 2.98 -7.17
CA PHE A 92 6.34 3.08 -6.14
C PHE A 92 6.81 3.91 -4.94
N ALA A 93 8.03 3.66 -4.43
CA ALA A 93 8.61 4.42 -3.33
C ALA A 93 8.73 5.92 -3.65
N ASP A 94 9.12 6.27 -4.89
CA ASP A 94 9.18 7.65 -5.34
C ASP A 94 7.80 8.32 -5.30
N ARG A 95 6.74 7.62 -5.76
CA ARG A 95 5.36 8.14 -5.68
C ARG A 95 4.87 8.31 -4.25
N VAL A 96 5.29 7.45 -3.32
CA VAL A 96 4.99 7.62 -1.89
C VAL A 96 5.63 8.89 -1.34
N VAL A 97 6.89 9.16 -1.70
CA VAL A 97 7.59 10.39 -1.27
C VAL A 97 6.98 11.64 -1.88
N GLU A 98 6.64 11.62 -3.17
CA GLU A 98 5.96 12.75 -3.84
C GLU A 98 4.65 13.13 -3.16
N ARG A 99 3.95 12.16 -2.58
CA ARG A 99 2.66 12.37 -1.90
C ARG A 99 2.76 12.35 -0.38
N ALA A 100 3.95 12.50 0.17
CA ALA A 100 4.19 12.34 1.61
C ALA A 100 3.36 13.29 2.48
N ASP A 101 3.15 14.54 2.05
CA ASP A 101 2.33 15.51 2.79
C ASP A 101 0.85 15.12 2.79
N GLU A 102 0.33 14.70 1.65
CA GLU A 102 -1.04 14.18 1.53
C GLU A 102 -1.25 12.96 2.42
N ILE A 103 -0.35 11.97 2.33
CA ILE A 103 -0.42 10.75 3.14
C ILE A 103 -0.40 11.11 4.62
N ALA A 104 0.51 12.00 5.06
CA ALA A 104 0.63 12.39 6.45
C ALA A 104 -0.62 13.08 6.99
N LEU A 105 -1.24 13.96 6.22
CA LEU A 105 -2.42 14.70 6.65
C LEU A 105 -3.69 13.85 6.63
N VAL A 106 -3.87 13.05 5.57
CA VAL A 106 -5.02 12.14 5.48
C VAL A 106 -4.97 11.09 6.60
N GLU A 107 -3.82 10.44 6.79
CA GLU A 107 -3.60 9.45 7.85
C GLU A 107 -3.82 10.05 9.25
N SER A 108 -3.35 11.28 9.47
CA SER A 108 -3.57 11.98 10.74
C SER A 108 -5.06 12.23 11.02
N MET A 109 -5.85 12.53 10.00
CA MET A 109 -7.29 12.71 10.13
C MET A 109 -8.02 11.38 10.32
N ASP A 110 -7.57 10.33 9.64
CA ASP A 110 -8.20 9.01 9.66
C ASP A 110 -7.95 8.24 10.97
N CYS A 111 -6.70 8.22 11.45
CA CYS A 111 -6.32 7.45 12.64
C CYS A 111 -6.05 8.29 13.91
N GLY A 112 -6.11 9.63 13.81
CA GLY A 112 -5.90 10.54 14.94
C GLY A 112 -4.44 10.69 15.39
N GLN A 113 -3.47 10.14 14.67
CA GLN A 113 -2.06 10.33 15.02
C GLN A 113 -1.56 11.73 14.69
N ALA A 114 -0.71 12.27 15.56
CA ALA A 114 -0.18 13.63 15.37
C ALA A 114 0.63 13.74 14.08
N VAL A 115 0.35 14.77 13.28
CA VAL A 115 0.99 15.08 11.98
C VAL A 115 2.53 15.02 12.04
N ARG A 116 3.13 15.48 13.16
CA ARG A 116 4.60 15.43 13.35
C ARG A 116 5.20 14.02 13.22
N TYR A 117 4.43 12.98 13.57
CA TYR A 117 4.86 11.59 13.43
C TYR A 117 4.55 11.05 12.04
N MET A 118 3.41 11.45 11.48
CA MET A 118 2.97 11.01 10.15
C MET A 118 3.85 11.57 9.03
N LYS A 119 4.39 12.78 9.17
CA LYS A 119 5.35 13.34 8.19
C LYS A 119 6.56 12.44 7.91
N LYS A 120 6.98 11.63 8.89
CA LYS A 120 8.09 10.68 8.74
C LYS A 120 7.64 9.28 8.29
N ALA A 121 6.34 9.00 8.34
CA ALA A 121 5.82 7.67 8.02
C ALA A 121 5.95 7.32 6.54
N ALA A 122 5.64 8.26 5.64
CA ALA A 122 5.77 8.06 4.21
C ALA A 122 7.23 7.86 3.78
N GLU A 123 8.16 8.66 4.31
CA GLU A 123 9.60 8.52 4.04
C GLU A 123 10.12 7.15 4.51
N ARG A 124 9.73 6.73 5.73
CA ARG A 124 10.09 5.43 6.29
C ARG A 124 9.48 4.28 5.47
N GLY A 125 8.22 4.41 5.05
CA GLY A 125 7.56 3.45 4.16
C GLY A 125 8.31 3.32 2.83
N ALA A 126 8.64 4.43 2.19
CA ALA A 126 9.42 4.43 0.96
C ALA A 126 10.82 3.80 1.14
N ALA A 127 11.49 4.08 2.27
CA ALA A 127 12.79 3.45 2.59
C ALA A 127 12.68 1.92 2.71
N ASN A 128 11.60 1.40 3.32
CA ASN A 128 11.34 -0.03 3.40
C ASN A 128 11.14 -0.64 2.00
N PHE A 129 10.36 -0.01 1.14
CA PHE A 129 10.19 -0.48 -0.24
C PHE A 129 11.52 -0.50 -1.00
N ARG A 130 12.36 0.52 -0.86
CA ARG A 130 13.69 0.56 -1.49
C ARG A 130 14.62 -0.54 -0.96
N PHE A 131 14.60 -0.79 0.36
CA PHE A 131 15.38 -1.87 0.96
C PHE A 131 15.02 -3.23 0.35
N PHE A 132 13.73 -3.57 0.25
CA PHE A 132 13.29 -4.82 -0.36
C PHE A 132 13.47 -4.83 -1.88
N ALA A 133 13.35 -3.68 -2.53
CA ALA A 133 13.69 -3.54 -3.94
C ALA A 133 15.14 -3.92 -4.23
N ASP A 134 16.08 -3.50 -3.37
CA ASP A 134 17.49 -3.84 -3.50
C ASP A 134 17.77 -5.34 -3.31
N LYS A 135 16.91 -6.04 -2.55
CA LYS A 135 16.99 -7.50 -2.36
C LYS A 135 16.34 -8.31 -3.48
N ALA A 136 15.48 -7.71 -4.30
CA ALA A 136 14.73 -8.42 -5.33
C ALA A 136 15.61 -9.12 -6.40
N PRO A 137 16.74 -8.55 -6.89
CA PRO A 137 17.62 -9.24 -7.84
C PRO A 137 18.22 -10.53 -7.29
N GLU A 138 18.53 -10.57 -5.99
CA GLU A 138 19.18 -11.70 -5.30
C GLU A 138 18.15 -12.70 -4.74
N ALA A 139 16.85 -12.41 -4.86
CA ALA A 139 15.80 -13.21 -4.23
C ALA A 139 15.72 -14.66 -4.75
N GLN A 140 16.18 -14.91 -5.97
CA GLN A 140 16.19 -16.23 -6.58
C GLN A 140 17.52 -16.97 -6.38
N ASP A 141 18.56 -16.30 -5.86
CA ASP A 141 19.85 -16.89 -5.65
C ASP A 141 19.78 -17.92 -4.52
N GLY A 142 20.23 -19.12 -4.83
CA GLY A 142 20.38 -20.21 -3.88
C GLY A 142 21.83 -20.39 -3.42
N GLN A 143 22.03 -21.20 -2.43
CA GLN A 143 23.36 -21.65 -2.01
C GLN A 143 23.56 -23.11 -2.43
N SER A 144 24.78 -23.45 -2.83
CA SER A 144 25.17 -24.82 -3.14
C SER A 144 26.29 -25.24 -2.22
N THR A 145 26.17 -26.43 -1.64
CA THR A 145 27.19 -27.04 -0.78
C THR A 145 27.54 -28.43 -1.32
N GLN A 146 28.80 -28.59 -1.73
CA GLN A 146 29.34 -29.87 -2.19
C GLN A 146 29.66 -30.76 -1.01
N GLN A 147 29.21 -32.00 -1.04
CA GLN A 147 29.61 -33.10 -0.15
C GLN A 147 30.31 -34.21 -0.96
N PRO A 148 31.05 -35.12 -0.34
CA PRO A 148 31.73 -36.19 -1.09
C PRO A 148 30.83 -37.05 -1.98
N GLU A 149 29.58 -37.29 -1.55
CA GLU A 149 28.64 -38.19 -2.21
C GLU A 149 27.44 -37.50 -2.84
N HIS A 150 27.22 -36.20 -2.54
CA HIS A 150 26.08 -35.46 -3.06
C HIS A 150 26.30 -33.93 -3.03
N THR A 151 25.47 -33.19 -3.74
CA THR A 151 25.41 -31.73 -3.70
C THR A 151 24.08 -31.28 -3.13
N ASN A 152 24.10 -30.49 -2.06
CA ASN A 152 22.92 -29.81 -1.54
C ASN A 152 22.79 -28.42 -2.19
N PHE A 153 21.59 -28.07 -2.57
CA PHE A 153 21.30 -26.71 -3.07
C PHE A 153 19.96 -26.20 -2.53
N THR A 154 19.90 -24.91 -2.31
CA THR A 154 18.69 -24.21 -1.88
C THR A 154 17.92 -23.73 -3.09
N VAL A 155 16.63 -24.00 -3.14
CA VAL A 155 15.71 -23.45 -4.15
C VAL A 155 14.72 -22.51 -3.47
N ARG A 156 14.60 -21.30 -3.96
CA ARG A 156 13.60 -20.34 -3.51
C ARG A 156 12.45 -20.30 -4.49
N LYS A 157 11.23 -20.43 -4.00
CA LYS A 157 9.99 -20.35 -4.79
C LYS A 157 9.14 -19.21 -4.28
N ALA A 158 8.45 -18.52 -5.17
CA ALA A 158 7.42 -17.56 -4.79
C ALA A 158 6.26 -18.28 -4.10
N ILE A 159 5.67 -17.65 -3.09
CA ILE A 159 4.56 -18.21 -2.30
C ILE A 159 3.33 -17.32 -2.25
N GLY A 160 3.40 -16.09 -2.74
CA GLY A 160 2.27 -15.15 -2.76
C GLY A 160 2.67 -13.76 -3.22
#